data_c2a3471a323cdcc287746ff745e09f1a
#
_entry.id   c2a3471a323cdcc287746ff745e09f1a
#
_cell.length_a   1.000
_cell.length_b   1.000
_cell.length_c   1.000
_cell.angle_alpha   90.00
_cell.angle_beta   90.00
_cell.angle_gamma   90.00
#
_symmetry.space_group_name_H-M   'P 1'
#
loop_
_entity.id
_entity.type
_entity.pdbx_description
1 polymer ?
#
loop_
_entity_poly.entity_id
_entity_poly.type
_entity_poly.pdbx_seq_one_letter_code
_entity_poly.pdbx_strand_id
1 'polypeptide(L)'
;MVLEPGARTIKPRLDDTNSRIAAMVKLLTEYGPQINRISREIRIHKETARYWYKERLLKKGYTMTAVPNYEKLGLGRVVAIAEFSGKFVPYADAILMAMSELCYLSSFAKSLTDDSYSIQANVPREFTNDWVWFMQALKQRGLFDSIQVVPFEWVRVVPMRSELYDFENDSWQYDWTAKPKMGPDSASVSPSERGKFDQIDLGLIKQLQIDPETNLFGISPKLQVNYKTLSWHHRVHVVGNNLVSGYLVNWAGTRYDSKLEKALHRRHRYMWVELLARGVTENERMELMAKVNRLPFVWLEAGGQNYFAQIAFPSETITEALGFIKEVVSPIKQKSTWHFMDQANALRFSIAPSLYSPEERNWSFNRVDLLNRFDKLVLEIKGTTS
;
A
#
# COMPACT_ATOMS: atom_id res chain seq x y z
N MET A 1 8.64 17.07 -44.75
CA MET A 1 8.12 15.95 -43.97
C MET A 1 7.00 16.54 -43.08
N VAL A 2 5.74 16.34 -43.52
CA VAL A 2 4.55 16.99 -42.97
C VAL A 2 4.14 16.21 -41.73
N LEU A 3 4.07 16.91 -40.57
CA LEU A 3 3.52 16.37 -39.34
C LEU A 3 1.99 16.24 -39.48
N GLU A 4 1.48 15.03 -39.40
CA GLU A 4 0.02 14.81 -39.36
C GLU A 4 -0.56 15.39 -38.06
N PRO A 5 -1.71 16.07 -38.11
CA PRO A 5 -2.34 16.63 -36.91
C PRO A 5 -3.12 15.54 -36.17
N GLY A 6 -2.69 15.30 -34.94
CA GLY A 6 -3.46 14.87 -33.78
C GLY A 6 -4.57 13.83 -33.99
N ALA A 7 -4.25 12.58 -33.71
CA ALA A 7 -5.29 11.59 -33.39
C ALA A 7 -6.10 12.11 -32.18
N ARG A 8 -7.32 12.60 -32.45
CA ARG A 8 -8.31 12.89 -31.41
C ARG A 8 -8.62 11.57 -30.70
N THR A 9 -8.13 11.40 -29.50
CA THR A 9 -8.55 10.33 -28.59
C THR A 9 -10.06 10.48 -28.44
N ILE A 10 -10.83 9.59 -29.06
CA ILE A 10 -12.29 9.51 -28.89
C ILE A 10 -12.47 9.05 -27.44
N LYS A 11 -12.76 10.02 -26.54
CA LYS A 11 -13.16 9.70 -25.16
C LYS A 11 -14.47 8.91 -25.26
N PRO A 12 -14.57 7.70 -24.66
CA PRO A 12 -15.79 6.93 -24.69
C PRO A 12 -16.95 7.78 -24.13
N ARG A 13 -18.08 7.76 -24.80
CA ARG A 13 -19.30 8.35 -24.27
C ARG A 13 -19.66 7.58 -23.00
N LEU A 14 -19.61 8.24 -21.85
CA LEU A 14 -20.03 7.67 -20.56
C LEU A 14 -21.56 7.73 -20.50
N ASP A 15 -22.23 6.75 -21.07
CA ASP A 15 -23.68 6.78 -21.27
C ASP A 15 -24.47 6.33 -20.03
N ASP A 16 -23.81 5.68 -19.03
CA ASP A 16 -24.43 5.24 -17.80
C ASP A 16 -23.75 5.76 -16.52
N THR A 17 -24.47 5.68 -15.41
CA THR A 17 -24.00 6.14 -14.10
C THR A 17 -22.79 5.34 -13.61
N ASN A 18 -22.76 4.03 -13.85
CA ASN A 18 -21.66 3.17 -13.41
C ASN A 18 -20.34 3.56 -14.09
N SER A 19 -20.34 3.73 -15.42
CA SER A 19 -19.17 4.19 -16.17
C SER A 19 -18.65 5.55 -15.71
N ARG A 20 -19.55 6.46 -15.32
CA ARG A 20 -19.17 7.78 -14.79
C ARG A 20 -18.58 7.68 -13.38
N ILE A 21 -19.10 6.79 -12.52
CA ILE A 21 -18.50 6.52 -11.20
C ILE A 21 -17.12 5.87 -11.36
N ALA A 22 -16.99 4.93 -12.30
CA ALA A 22 -15.68 4.32 -12.62
C ALA A 22 -14.66 5.37 -13.08
N ALA A 23 -15.07 6.29 -13.97
CA ALA A 23 -14.22 7.41 -14.39
C ALA A 23 -13.87 8.34 -13.22
N MET A 24 -14.81 8.60 -12.31
CA MET A 24 -14.57 9.36 -11.10
C MET A 24 -13.54 8.68 -10.19
N VAL A 25 -13.66 7.36 -9.95
CA VAL A 25 -12.70 6.59 -9.16
C VAL A 25 -11.31 6.65 -9.77
N LYS A 26 -11.19 6.51 -11.10
CA LYS A 26 -9.92 6.67 -11.80
C LYS A 26 -9.28 8.05 -11.54
N LEU A 27 -10.06 9.13 -11.62
CA LEU A 27 -9.56 10.49 -11.36
C LEU A 27 -9.28 10.72 -9.86
N LEU A 28 -10.00 10.05 -8.95
CA LEU A 28 -9.68 10.06 -7.53
C LEU A 28 -8.30 9.44 -7.26
N THR A 29 -7.90 8.41 -8.00
CA THR A 29 -6.55 7.82 -7.85
C THR A 29 -5.45 8.76 -8.34
N GLU A 30 -5.74 9.66 -9.26
CA GLU A 30 -4.78 10.63 -9.80
C GLU A 30 -4.73 11.93 -8.96
N TYR A 31 -5.90 12.51 -8.66
CA TYR A 31 -5.99 13.84 -8.07
C TYR A 31 -6.36 13.86 -6.59
N GLY A 32 -6.68 12.70 -6.01
CA GLY A 32 -7.27 12.64 -4.67
C GLY A 32 -8.69 13.23 -4.64
N PRO A 33 -9.18 13.67 -3.47
CA PRO A 33 -10.57 14.13 -3.28
C PRO A 33 -10.84 15.54 -3.82
N GLN A 34 -10.22 15.92 -4.96
CA GLN A 34 -10.43 17.20 -5.62
C GLN A 34 -11.75 17.21 -6.43
N ILE A 35 -12.89 17.08 -5.75
CA ILE A 35 -14.21 16.87 -6.37
C ILE A 35 -14.56 17.93 -7.42
N ASN A 36 -14.19 19.20 -7.19
CA ASN A 36 -14.44 20.28 -8.16
C ASN A 36 -13.63 20.10 -9.46
N ARG A 37 -12.43 19.56 -9.40
CA ARG A 37 -11.61 19.22 -10.57
C ARG A 37 -12.19 18.02 -11.30
N ILE A 38 -12.48 16.96 -10.56
CA ILE A 38 -13.05 15.72 -11.08
C ILE A 38 -14.39 15.98 -11.80
N SER A 39 -15.29 16.77 -11.20
CA SER A 39 -16.58 17.09 -11.81
C SER A 39 -16.46 17.75 -13.19
N ARG A 40 -15.45 18.61 -13.38
CA ARG A 40 -15.15 19.24 -14.67
C ARG A 40 -14.61 18.23 -15.69
N GLU A 41 -13.72 17.33 -15.26
CA GLU A 41 -13.13 16.32 -16.14
C GLU A 41 -14.16 15.32 -16.66
N ILE A 42 -15.10 14.85 -15.81
CA ILE A 42 -16.16 13.92 -16.20
C ILE A 42 -17.44 14.63 -16.70
N ARG A 43 -17.42 15.97 -16.75
CA ARG A 43 -18.51 16.82 -17.27
C ARG A 43 -19.86 16.58 -16.59
N ILE A 44 -19.86 16.59 -15.25
CA ILE A 44 -21.07 16.55 -14.43
C ILE A 44 -21.11 17.75 -13.49
N HIS A 45 -22.32 18.03 -12.97
CA HIS A 45 -22.45 19.09 -11.98
C HIS A 45 -21.68 18.72 -10.69
N LYS A 46 -21.05 19.71 -10.06
CA LYS A 46 -20.22 19.49 -8.85
C LYS A 46 -20.99 18.83 -7.70
N GLU A 47 -22.27 19.15 -7.53
CA GLU A 47 -23.09 18.55 -6.46
C GLU A 47 -23.43 17.09 -6.76
N THR A 48 -23.57 16.71 -8.03
CA THR A 48 -23.70 15.31 -8.45
C THR A 48 -22.41 14.54 -8.14
N ALA A 49 -21.24 15.12 -8.44
CA ALA A 49 -19.95 14.52 -8.10
C ALA A 49 -19.79 14.36 -6.58
N ARG A 50 -20.18 15.37 -5.77
CA ARG A 50 -20.17 15.29 -4.31
C ARG A 50 -21.10 14.22 -3.78
N TYR A 51 -22.32 14.15 -4.34
CA TYR A 51 -23.30 13.12 -3.99
C TYR A 51 -22.72 11.71 -4.24
N TRP A 52 -22.17 11.45 -5.45
CA TRP A 52 -21.59 10.15 -5.75
C TRP A 52 -20.43 9.82 -4.85
N TYR A 53 -19.53 10.77 -4.61
CA TYR A 53 -18.39 10.57 -3.73
C TYR A 53 -18.85 10.20 -2.31
N LYS A 54 -19.80 10.94 -1.73
CA LYS A 54 -20.27 10.71 -0.37
C LYS A 54 -21.19 9.49 -0.26
N GLU A 55 -22.19 9.40 -1.12
CA GLU A 55 -23.27 8.42 -0.99
C GLU A 55 -22.91 7.08 -1.65
N ARG A 56 -22.23 7.11 -2.81
CA ARG A 56 -21.93 5.90 -3.57
C ARG A 56 -20.57 5.30 -3.24
N LEU A 57 -19.62 6.09 -2.69
CA LEU A 57 -18.31 5.60 -2.30
C LEU A 57 -18.14 5.59 -0.77
N LEU A 58 -18.07 6.73 -0.10
CA LEU A 58 -17.75 6.78 1.33
C LEU A 58 -18.76 6.04 2.20
N LYS A 59 -20.06 6.19 1.98
CA LYS A 59 -21.10 5.44 2.73
C LYS A 59 -21.08 3.95 2.46
N LYS A 60 -20.64 3.53 1.28
CA LYS A 60 -20.42 2.11 0.97
C LYS A 60 -19.10 1.57 1.55
N GLY A 61 -18.36 2.38 2.34
CA GLY A 61 -17.14 1.96 3.02
C GLY A 61 -15.87 2.00 2.17
N TYR A 62 -15.90 2.63 0.99
CA TYR A 62 -14.65 2.96 0.29
C TYR A 62 -13.91 4.02 1.10
N THR A 63 -12.62 3.81 1.28
CA THR A 63 -11.73 4.80 1.91
C THR A 63 -10.66 5.22 0.93
N MET A 64 -9.98 6.32 1.22
CA MET A 64 -8.89 6.80 0.37
C MET A 64 -7.67 7.11 1.22
N THR A 65 -6.47 6.90 0.64
CA THR A 65 -5.20 7.25 1.25
C THR A 65 -4.25 7.79 0.19
N ALA A 66 -3.41 8.75 0.55
CA ALA A 66 -2.33 9.18 -0.33
C ALA A 66 -1.26 8.08 -0.43
N VAL A 67 -0.71 7.89 -1.62
CA VAL A 67 0.38 6.95 -1.88
C VAL A 67 1.68 7.72 -1.93
N PRO A 68 2.57 7.57 -0.93
CA PRO A 68 3.89 8.18 -0.99
C PRO A 68 4.67 7.68 -2.20
N ASN A 69 5.43 8.54 -2.82
CA ASN A 69 6.41 8.12 -3.80
C ASN A 69 7.64 7.56 -3.06
N TYR A 70 7.60 6.28 -2.74
CA TYR A 70 8.65 5.63 -1.94
C TYR A 70 10.04 5.81 -2.56
N GLU A 71 10.15 5.80 -3.88
CA GLU A 71 11.44 6.01 -4.57
C GLU A 71 11.98 7.42 -4.35
N LYS A 72 11.13 8.45 -4.53
CA LYS A 72 11.50 9.84 -4.26
C LYS A 72 11.86 10.08 -2.79
N LEU A 73 11.25 9.33 -1.88
CA LEU A 73 11.58 9.36 -0.45
C LEU A 73 12.82 8.51 -0.09
N GLY A 74 13.42 7.80 -1.05
CA GLY A 74 14.56 6.93 -0.82
C GLY A 74 14.23 5.64 -0.06
N LEU A 75 12.95 5.25 -0.02
CA LEU A 75 12.46 4.10 0.72
C LEU A 75 12.34 2.87 -0.20
N GLY A 76 12.78 1.72 0.30
CA GLY A 76 12.58 0.40 -0.30
C GLY A 76 11.57 -0.43 0.48
N ARG A 77 11.10 -1.52 -0.10
CA ARG A 77 10.21 -2.47 0.57
C ARG A 77 11.01 -3.63 1.13
N VAL A 78 10.71 -4.03 2.37
CA VAL A 78 11.16 -5.30 2.97
C VAL A 78 9.94 -6.03 3.52
N VAL A 79 9.88 -7.33 3.29
CA VAL A 79 8.84 -8.22 3.84
C VAL A 79 9.52 -9.27 4.71
N ALA A 80 9.04 -9.47 5.92
CA ALA A 80 9.44 -10.58 6.77
C ALA A 80 8.23 -11.49 7.01
N ILE A 81 8.44 -12.80 6.85
CA ILE A 81 7.50 -13.82 7.30
C ILE A 81 8.07 -14.39 8.59
N ALA A 82 7.37 -14.26 9.69
CA ALA A 82 7.87 -14.59 11.03
C ALA A 82 6.84 -15.35 11.87
N GLU A 83 7.30 -16.34 12.61
CA GLU A 83 6.54 -17.04 13.65
C GLU A 83 7.02 -16.56 15.01
N PHE A 84 6.13 -16.01 15.82
CA PHE A 84 6.45 -15.61 17.18
C PHE A 84 6.70 -16.84 18.06
N SER A 85 7.69 -16.79 18.94
CA SER A 85 7.87 -17.85 19.93
C SER A 85 6.68 -17.87 20.90
N GLY A 86 6.29 -19.07 21.38
CA GLY A 86 5.05 -19.30 22.13
C GLY A 86 4.81 -18.31 23.28
N LYS A 87 5.88 -17.91 23.99
CA LYS A 87 5.81 -16.92 25.09
C LYS A 87 5.47 -15.49 24.64
N PHE A 88 5.58 -15.17 23.34
CA PHE A 88 5.30 -13.85 22.79
C PHE A 88 4.03 -13.81 21.93
N VAL A 89 3.47 -14.96 21.57
CA VAL A 89 2.22 -15.02 20.76
C VAL A 89 1.09 -14.14 21.33
N PRO A 90 0.83 -14.12 22.66
CA PRO A 90 -0.23 -13.27 23.23
C PRO A 90 0.03 -11.76 23.07
N TYR A 91 1.27 -11.36 22.82
CA TYR A 91 1.70 -9.97 22.72
C TYR A 91 2.06 -9.55 21.30
N ALA A 92 1.95 -10.45 20.33
CA ALA A 92 2.44 -10.23 18.96
C ALA A 92 1.93 -8.94 18.33
N ASP A 93 0.61 -8.71 18.37
CA ASP A 93 0.00 -7.51 17.80
C ASP A 93 0.45 -6.24 18.51
N ALA A 94 0.52 -6.24 19.85
CA ALA A 94 0.99 -5.09 20.63
C ALA A 94 2.46 -4.76 20.31
N ILE A 95 3.31 -5.78 20.19
CA ILE A 95 4.72 -5.63 19.80
C ILE A 95 4.81 -5.05 18.39
N LEU A 96 4.07 -5.58 17.42
CA LEU A 96 4.09 -5.10 16.04
C LEU A 96 3.53 -3.67 15.92
N MET A 97 2.48 -3.33 16.67
CA MET A 97 1.99 -1.95 16.75
C MET A 97 3.06 -0.99 17.24
N ALA A 98 3.75 -1.34 18.30
CA ALA A 98 4.80 -0.51 18.86
C ALA A 98 6.04 -0.42 17.94
N MET A 99 6.36 -1.46 17.18
CA MET A 99 7.41 -1.43 16.15
C MET A 99 7.12 -0.42 15.03
N SER A 100 5.86 -0.05 14.79
CA SER A 100 5.51 0.88 13.70
C SER A 100 6.16 2.26 13.85
N GLU A 101 6.36 2.72 15.09
CA GLU A 101 7.00 4.00 15.40
C GLU A 101 8.53 3.89 15.55
N LEU A 102 9.07 2.66 15.62
CA LEU A 102 10.48 2.44 15.89
C LEU A 102 11.29 2.05 14.65
N CYS A 103 10.73 1.31 13.69
CA CYS A 103 11.52 0.63 12.67
C CYS A 103 10.89 0.57 11.28
N TYR A 104 10.26 1.65 10.83
CA TYR A 104 9.72 1.79 9.47
C TYR A 104 8.62 0.81 9.08
N LEU A 105 7.93 0.20 10.07
CA LEU A 105 6.87 -0.75 9.78
C LEU A 105 5.74 -0.06 9.00
N SER A 106 5.30 -0.68 7.91
CA SER A 106 4.23 -0.16 7.06
C SER A 106 2.94 -0.94 7.18
N SER A 107 3.03 -2.22 7.51
CA SER A 107 1.86 -3.08 7.78
C SER A 107 2.28 -4.39 8.39
N PHE A 108 1.31 -5.06 9.04
CA PHE A 108 1.41 -6.48 9.35
C PHE A 108 0.04 -7.16 9.22
N ALA A 109 0.07 -8.47 9.04
CA ALA A 109 -1.10 -9.32 9.07
C ALA A 109 -0.71 -10.73 9.55
N LYS A 110 -1.60 -11.40 10.28
CA LYS A 110 -1.45 -12.81 10.64
C LYS A 110 -1.89 -13.68 9.46
N SER A 111 -1.20 -14.79 9.23
CA SER A 111 -1.63 -15.83 8.29
C SER A 111 -2.84 -16.60 8.85
N LEU A 112 -3.77 -16.99 7.97
CA LEU A 112 -4.87 -17.89 8.30
C LEU A 112 -4.52 -19.37 8.09
N THR A 113 -3.40 -19.65 7.43
CA THR A 113 -2.99 -21.01 7.06
C THR A 113 -1.95 -21.59 8.01
N ASP A 114 -1.27 -20.73 8.74
CA ASP A 114 -0.25 -21.09 9.73
C ASP A 114 -0.15 -20.00 10.81
N ASP A 115 0.74 -20.15 11.78
CA ASP A 115 0.93 -19.16 12.86
C ASP A 115 1.90 -18.04 12.52
N SER A 116 2.23 -17.86 11.24
CA SER A 116 3.13 -16.81 10.80
C SER A 116 2.45 -15.44 10.69
N TYR A 117 3.28 -14.41 10.75
CA TYR A 117 2.93 -13.02 10.46
C TYR A 117 3.71 -12.54 9.24
N SER A 118 3.01 -11.86 8.33
CA SER A 118 3.66 -11.03 7.33
C SER A 118 3.88 -9.65 7.92
N ILE A 119 5.14 -9.23 7.98
CA ILE A 119 5.60 -7.97 8.55
C ILE A 119 6.25 -7.17 7.42
N GLN A 120 5.68 -6.03 7.06
CA GLN A 120 6.15 -5.24 5.94
C GLN A 120 6.70 -3.90 6.42
N ALA A 121 7.83 -3.47 5.88
CA ALA A 121 8.47 -2.21 6.21
C ALA A 121 8.84 -1.43 4.94
N ASN A 122 8.80 -0.09 5.04
CA ASN A 122 9.32 0.83 4.03
C ASN A 122 10.62 1.43 4.57
N VAL A 123 11.72 0.74 4.33
CA VAL A 123 13.04 1.05 4.91
C VAL A 123 13.85 1.92 3.97
N PRO A 124 14.59 2.94 4.45
CA PRO A 124 15.56 3.62 3.62
C PRO A 124 16.52 2.62 2.99
N ARG A 125 16.78 2.76 1.68
CA ARG A 125 17.55 1.75 0.93
C ARG A 125 18.95 1.52 1.51
N GLU A 126 19.58 2.57 2.01
CA GLU A 126 20.88 2.49 2.70
C GLU A 126 20.83 1.66 3.99
N PHE A 127 19.68 1.56 4.66
CA PHE A 127 19.50 0.82 5.91
C PHE A 127 18.82 -0.56 5.74
N THR A 128 18.63 -1.02 4.51
CA THR A 128 18.00 -2.33 4.26
C THR A 128 18.71 -3.46 4.99
N ASN A 129 20.06 -3.49 4.94
CA ASN A 129 20.86 -4.51 5.65
C ASN A 129 20.80 -4.35 7.17
N ASP A 130 20.67 -3.11 7.67
CA ASP A 130 20.51 -2.84 9.10
C ASP A 130 19.17 -3.36 9.61
N TRP A 131 18.11 -3.18 8.82
CA TRP A 131 16.79 -3.69 9.15
C TRP A 131 16.75 -5.24 9.14
N VAL A 132 17.35 -5.87 8.14
CA VAL A 132 17.53 -7.34 8.09
C VAL A 132 18.27 -7.83 9.33
N TRP A 133 19.39 -7.19 9.67
CA TRP A 133 20.16 -7.51 10.87
C TRP A 133 19.32 -7.35 12.14
N PHE A 134 18.55 -6.26 12.28
CA PHE A 134 17.67 -6.04 13.43
C PHE A 134 16.65 -7.17 13.60
N MET A 135 15.98 -7.59 12.54
CA MET A 135 15.01 -8.68 12.59
C MET A 135 15.66 -10.01 12.96
N GLN A 136 16.88 -10.28 12.47
CA GLN A 136 17.66 -11.47 12.88
C GLN A 136 18.11 -11.39 14.35
N ALA A 137 18.47 -10.22 14.83
CA ALA A 137 18.80 -10.00 16.24
C ALA A 137 17.60 -10.27 17.16
N LEU A 138 16.38 -9.89 16.73
CA LEU A 138 15.15 -10.22 17.47
C LEU A 138 14.89 -11.73 17.52
N LYS A 139 15.18 -12.47 16.44
CA LYS A 139 15.15 -13.94 16.46
C LYS A 139 16.15 -14.52 17.45
N GLN A 140 17.39 -14.05 17.43
CA GLN A 140 18.44 -14.51 18.36
C GLN A 140 18.07 -14.25 19.83
N ARG A 141 17.27 -13.21 20.11
CA ARG A 141 16.70 -12.90 21.43
C ARG A 141 15.46 -13.73 21.76
N GLY A 142 15.06 -14.65 20.87
CA GLY A 142 13.94 -15.56 21.06
C GLY A 142 12.57 -14.91 20.96
N LEU A 143 12.45 -13.79 20.23
CA LEU A 143 11.15 -13.21 19.88
C LEU A 143 10.45 -14.08 18.84
N PHE A 144 11.19 -14.56 17.85
CA PHE A 144 10.71 -15.38 16.76
C PHE A 144 11.33 -16.78 16.82
N ASP A 145 10.53 -17.81 16.62
CA ASP A 145 11.00 -19.17 16.40
C ASP A 145 11.55 -19.32 14.98
N SER A 146 10.83 -18.74 14.01
CA SER A 146 11.29 -18.65 12.62
C SER A 146 11.15 -17.24 12.09
N ILE A 147 12.04 -16.82 11.20
CA ILE A 147 11.92 -15.60 10.44
C ILE A 147 12.63 -15.69 9.09
N GLN A 148 11.96 -15.21 8.07
CA GLN A 148 12.52 -15.04 6.74
C GLN A 148 12.33 -13.60 6.32
N VAL A 149 13.41 -12.90 5.99
CA VAL A 149 13.40 -11.49 5.56
C VAL A 149 13.78 -11.39 4.10
N VAL A 150 12.95 -10.70 3.32
CA VAL A 150 13.10 -10.57 1.88
C VAL A 150 13.04 -9.09 1.47
N PRO A 151 14.13 -8.49 1.01
CA PRO A 151 14.16 -7.14 0.47
C PRO A 151 13.71 -7.09 -0.99
N PHE A 152 13.18 -5.92 -1.40
CA PHE A 152 12.74 -5.62 -2.75
C PHE A 152 13.32 -4.29 -3.22
N GLU A 153 13.66 -4.21 -4.49
CA GLU A 153 14.29 -3.03 -5.11
C GLU A 153 13.26 -1.94 -5.40
N TRP A 154 12.04 -2.33 -5.70
CA TRP A 154 10.94 -1.40 -5.97
C TRP A 154 9.62 -1.89 -5.37
N VAL A 155 8.70 -0.96 -5.16
CA VAL A 155 7.32 -1.22 -4.77
C VAL A 155 6.38 -0.30 -5.53
N ARG A 156 5.24 -0.83 -5.98
CA ARG A 156 4.16 -0.05 -6.56
C ARG A 156 2.81 -0.40 -5.92
N VAL A 157 2.01 0.61 -5.70
CA VAL A 157 0.60 0.45 -5.37
C VAL A 157 -0.17 0.40 -6.68
N VAL A 158 -0.98 -0.65 -6.87
CA VAL A 158 -1.77 -0.84 -8.08
C VAL A 158 -3.14 -0.19 -7.86
N PRO A 159 -3.54 0.78 -8.69
CA PRO A 159 -4.83 1.44 -8.55
C PRO A 159 -5.97 0.47 -8.90
N MET A 160 -7.14 0.72 -8.30
CA MET A 160 -8.36 -0.03 -8.61
C MET A 160 -8.69 0.07 -10.10
N ARG A 161 -8.90 -1.08 -10.72
CA ARG A 161 -9.38 -1.17 -12.11
C ARG A 161 -10.89 -0.93 -12.17
N SER A 162 -11.27 0.30 -11.93
CA SER A 162 -12.66 0.72 -11.74
C SER A 162 -13.55 0.46 -12.95
N GLU A 163 -12.98 0.32 -14.14
CA GLU A 163 -13.68 -0.05 -15.38
C GLU A 163 -14.22 -1.50 -15.37
N LEU A 164 -13.68 -2.35 -14.48
CA LEU A 164 -14.10 -3.74 -14.28
C LEU A 164 -14.97 -3.91 -13.03
N TYR A 165 -15.49 -2.81 -12.47
CA TYR A 165 -16.28 -2.85 -11.24
C TYR A 165 -17.67 -2.26 -11.43
N ASP A 166 -18.67 -3.01 -10.99
CA ASP A 166 -20.05 -2.54 -10.90
C ASP A 166 -20.30 -1.88 -9.55
N PHE A 167 -20.32 -0.55 -9.52
CA PHE A 167 -20.54 0.25 -8.31
C PHE A 167 -21.99 0.23 -7.83
N GLU A 168 -22.94 -0.20 -8.65
CA GLU A 168 -24.33 -0.34 -8.27
C GLU A 168 -24.54 -1.62 -7.47
N ASN A 169 -24.09 -2.76 -8.03
CA ASN A 169 -24.20 -4.07 -7.42
C ASN A 169 -23.00 -4.41 -6.51
N ASP A 170 -22.01 -3.53 -6.43
CA ASP A 170 -20.80 -3.68 -5.61
C ASP A 170 -20.04 -4.99 -5.91
N SER A 171 -19.84 -5.31 -7.19
CA SER A 171 -19.28 -6.56 -7.67
C SER A 171 -18.27 -6.36 -8.80
N TRP A 172 -17.34 -7.31 -8.93
CA TRP A 172 -16.36 -7.31 -10.01
C TRP A 172 -16.92 -7.98 -11.26
N GLN A 173 -16.73 -7.34 -12.41
CA GLN A 173 -17.02 -7.87 -13.74
C GLN A 173 -15.71 -8.43 -14.32
N TYR A 174 -15.35 -9.66 -13.96
CA TYR A 174 -14.09 -10.28 -14.36
C TYR A 174 -14.31 -11.67 -14.92
N ASP A 175 -13.80 -11.90 -16.11
CA ASP A 175 -13.80 -13.21 -16.78
C ASP A 175 -12.50 -13.96 -16.50
N TRP A 176 -12.59 -15.00 -15.66
CA TRP A 176 -11.47 -15.86 -15.30
C TRP A 176 -10.92 -16.67 -16.48
N THR A 177 -11.71 -16.85 -17.53
CA THR A 177 -11.33 -17.62 -18.74
C THR A 177 -10.62 -16.75 -19.78
N ALA A 178 -10.66 -15.44 -19.63
CA ALA A 178 -10.03 -14.50 -20.55
C ALA A 178 -8.51 -14.72 -20.61
N LYS A 179 -8.00 -14.94 -21.83
CA LYS A 179 -6.55 -15.01 -22.06
C LYS A 179 -5.90 -13.64 -21.79
N PRO A 180 -4.68 -13.62 -21.23
CA PRO A 180 -3.99 -12.37 -20.96
C PRO A 180 -3.78 -11.62 -22.26
N LYS A 181 -4.25 -10.39 -22.34
CA LYS A 181 -3.67 -9.43 -23.26
C LYS A 181 -2.34 -9.04 -22.64
N MET A 182 -1.23 -9.46 -23.21
CA MET A 182 0.08 -8.92 -22.85
C MET A 182 0.06 -7.44 -23.21
N GLY A 183 -0.25 -6.63 -22.23
CA GLY A 183 -0.14 -5.18 -22.35
C GLY A 183 1.28 -4.74 -22.01
N PRO A 184 1.75 -3.62 -22.56
CA PRO A 184 3.09 -3.09 -22.31
C PRO A 184 3.27 -2.48 -20.90
N ASP A 185 2.36 -2.75 -19.95
CA ASP A 185 2.37 -2.15 -18.62
C ASP A 185 3.37 -2.77 -17.63
N SER A 186 4.29 -3.63 -18.10
CA SER A 186 5.51 -3.92 -17.35
C SER A 186 6.47 -2.73 -17.48
N ALA A 187 6.02 -1.55 -17.05
CA ALA A 187 6.90 -0.40 -16.94
C ALA A 187 8.05 -0.80 -16.03
N SER A 188 9.24 -0.90 -16.61
CA SER A 188 10.46 -0.97 -15.86
C SER A 188 10.45 0.21 -14.90
N VAL A 189 10.35 -0.06 -13.62
CA VAL A 189 10.46 0.99 -12.59
C VAL A 189 11.94 1.39 -12.62
N SER A 190 12.26 2.40 -13.43
CA SER A 190 13.61 2.95 -13.45
C SER A 190 13.83 3.69 -12.11
N PRO A 191 14.98 3.46 -11.45
CA PRO A 191 15.31 4.18 -10.23
C PRO A 191 15.20 5.67 -10.47
N SER A 192 14.32 6.34 -9.76
CA SER A 192 14.22 7.81 -9.83
C SER A 192 15.19 8.42 -8.83
N GLU A 193 15.76 9.58 -9.17
CA GLU A 193 16.56 10.34 -8.22
C GLU A 193 15.72 10.67 -6.98
N ARG A 194 16.37 10.63 -5.81
CA ARG A 194 15.76 11.01 -4.53
C ARG A 194 15.24 12.44 -4.61
N GLY A 195 14.02 12.66 -4.20
CA GLY A 195 13.41 13.99 -4.14
C GLY A 195 14.01 14.84 -3.02
N LYS A 196 13.86 16.17 -3.14
CA LYS A 196 14.15 17.09 -2.03
C LYS A 196 12.92 17.17 -1.15
N PHE A 197 13.06 16.86 0.14
CA PHE A 197 12.01 16.92 1.14
C PHE A 197 12.59 17.16 2.52
N ASP A 198 11.73 17.56 3.45
CA ASP A 198 12.06 17.76 4.85
C ASP A 198 11.00 17.17 5.79
N GLN A 199 11.14 17.40 7.08
CA GLN A 199 10.24 16.87 8.09
C GLN A 199 8.80 17.40 7.96
N ILE A 200 8.61 18.64 7.48
CA ILE A 200 7.27 19.22 7.24
C ILE A 200 6.57 18.45 6.11
N ASP A 201 7.30 18.18 5.03
CA ASP A 201 6.80 17.42 3.89
C ASP A 201 6.38 16.01 4.32
N LEU A 202 7.21 15.32 5.11
CA LEU A 202 6.91 14.00 5.64
C LEU A 202 5.70 14.01 6.58
N GLY A 203 5.60 15.01 7.45
CA GLY A 203 4.45 15.22 8.31
C GLY A 203 3.16 15.43 7.50
N LEU A 204 3.23 16.22 6.43
CA LEU A 204 2.12 16.45 5.52
C LEU A 204 1.70 15.16 4.79
N ILE A 205 2.67 14.41 4.24
CA ILE A 205 2.41 13.12 3.58
C ILE A 205 1.75 12.14 4.56
N LYS A 206 2.25 12.05 5.82
CA LYS A 206 1.62 11.25 6.89
C LYS A 206 0.15 11.62 7.08
N GLN A 207 -0.18 12.91 7.18
CA GLN A 207 -1.56 13.36 7.35
C GLN A 207 -2.44 13.02 6.13
N LEU A 208 -1.91 13.15 4.92
CA LEU A 208 -2.62 12.77 3.69
C LEU A 208 -2.80 11.24 3.55
N GLN A 209 -1.90 10.43 4.12
CA GLN A 209 -2.10 8.98 4.20
C GLN A 209 -3.24 8.62 5.16
N ILE A 210 -3.32 9.28 6.31
CA ILE A 210 -4.36 9.05 7.32
C ILE A 210 -5.71 9.57 6.80
N ASP A 211 -5.73 10.80 6.29
CA ASP A 211 -6.95 11.45 5.82
C ASP A 211 -6.70 12.45 4.67
N PRO A 212 -6.80 12.00 3.41
CA PRO A 212 -6.60 12.89 2.27
C PRO A 212 -7.74 13.90 2.07
N GLU A 213 -8.86 13.77 2.80
CA GLU A 213 -9.96 14.76 2.79
C GLU A 213 -9.68 15.95 3.68
N THR A 214 -8.79 15.81 4.67
CA THR A 214 -8.40 16.91 5.55
C THR A 214 -7.69 17.99 4.74
N ASN A 215 -8.26 19.20 4.73
CA ASN A 215 -7.63 20.33 4.06
C ASN A 215 -6.38 20.82 4.81
N LEU A 216 -5.52 21.58 4.13
CA LEU A 216 -4.27 22.08 4.72
C LEU A 216 -4.49 22.95 5.96
N PHE A 217 -5.63 23.64 6.06
CA PHE A 217 -5.98 24.43 7.24
C PHE A 217 -6.19 23.54 8.47
N GLY A 218 -6.82 22.37 8.30
CA GLY A 218 -6.99 21.37 9.37
C GLY A 218 -5.71 20.60 9.70
N ILE A 219 -4.75 20.51 8.76
CA ILE A 219 -3.44 19.88 8.99
C ILE A 219 -2.46 20.83 9.71
N SER A 220 -2.53 22.12 9.42
CA SER A 220 -1.64 23.16 9.95
C SER A 220 -1.45 23.10 11.48
N PRO A 221 -2.51 23.05 12.33
CA PRO A 221 -2.33 22.94 13.77
C PRO A 221 -1.74 21.60 14.23
N LYS A 222 -2.02 20.51 13.51
CA LYS A 222 -1.50 19.19 13.85
C LYS A 222 0.02 19.10 13.68
N LEU A 223 0.57 19.83 12.72
CA LEU A 223 2.00 19.90 12.44
C LEU A 223 2.68 21.09 13.12
N GLN A 224 1.93 21.96 13.81
CA GLN A 224 2.43 23.20 14.41
C GLN A 224 3.13 24.12 13.40
N VAL A 225 2.68 24.12 12.15
CA VAL A 225 3.19 24.89 11.03
C VAL A 225 2.12 25.85 10.56
N ASN A 226 2.46 27.12 10.28
CA ASN A 226 1.46 28.05 9.78
C ASN A 226 0.96 27.64 8.38
N TYR A 227 -0.29 28.01 8.08
CA TYR A 227 -0.96 27.62 6.83
C TYR A 227 -0.20 28.06 5.56
N LYS A 228 0.42 29.25 5.55
CA LYS A 228 1.13 29.76 4.35
C LYS A 228 2.36 28.88 4.05
N THR A 229 3.15 28.56 5.07
CA THR A 229 4.30 27.65 4.96
C THR A 229 3.85 26.27 4.51
N LEU A 230 2.83 25.69 5.15
CA LEU A 230 2.32 24.37 4.80
C LEU A 230 1.78 24.33 3.35
N SER A 231 1.08 25.37 2.91
CA SER A 231 0.59 25.49 1.54
C SER A 231 1.73 25.58 0.52
N TRP A 232 2.83 26.25 0.87
CA TRP A 232 4.03 26.31 0.05
C TRP A 232 4.67 24.90 -0.05
N HIS A 233 4.90 24.20 1.08
CA HIS A 233 5.42 22.83 1.09
C HIS A 233 4.57 21.88 0.25
N HIS A 234 3.25 21.93 0.42
CA HIS A 234 2.33 21.12 -0.38
C HIS A 234 2.51 21.36 -1.88
N ARG A 235 2.51 22.62 -2.30
CA ARG A 235 2.57 22.98 -3.73
C ARG A 235 3.92 22.71 -4.35
N VAL A 236 5.01 23.13 -3.67
CA VAL A 236 6.37 23.13 -4.24
C VAL A 236 7.05 21.78 -4.03
N HIS A 237 6.94 21.20 -2.83
CA HIS A 237 7.63 19.95 -2.50
C HIS A 237 6.72 18.74 -2.78
N VAL A 238 5.57 18.64 -2.12
CA VAL A 238 4.75 17.42 -2.23
C VAL A 238 4.24 17.22 -3.65
N VAL A 239 3.64 18.25 -4.25
CA VAL A 239 3.12 18.18 -5.63
C VAL A 239 4.24 18.40 -6.65
N GLY A 240 5.05 19.45 -6.49
CA GLY A 240 6.07 19.83 -7.47
C GLY A 240 7.18 18.79 -7.62
N ASN A 241 7.63 18.16 -6.53
CA ASN A 241 8.64 17.09 -6.55
C ASN A 241 8.03 15.70 -6.68
N ASN A 242 6.70 15.60 -6.83
CA ASN A 242 5.97 14.33 -6.93
C ASN A 242 6.27 13.37 -5.75
N LEU A 243 6.24 13.90 -4.50
CA LEU A 243 6.46 13.10 -3.28
C LEU A 243 5.24 12.22 -2.91
N VAL A 244 4.07 12.53 -3.46
CA VAL A 244 2.87 11.68 -3.48
C VAL A 244 2.62 11.28 -4.92
N SER A 245 2.69 9.98 -5.21
CA SER A 245 2.54 9.44 -6.58
C SER A 245 1.08 9.37 -7.04
N GLY A 246 0.13 9.49 -6.13
CA GLY A 246 -1.30 9.42 -6.37
C GLY A 246 -2.06 9.03 -5.11
N TYR A 247 -3.25 8.46 -5.31
CA TYR A 247 -4.12 8.03 -4.20
C TYR A 247 -4.64 6.62 -4.45
N LEU A 248 -4.73 5.86 -3.40
CA LEU A 248 -5.37 4.55 -3.42
C LEU A 248 -6.82 4.70 -2.98
N VAL A 249 -7.75 4.35 -3.84
CA VAL A 249 -9.13 4.09 -3.44
C VAL A 249 -9.20 2.67 -2.91
N ASN A 250 -9.39 2.55 -1.62
CA ASN A 250 -9.42 1.28 -0.91
C ASN A 250 -10.81 0.66 -1.05
N TRP A 251 -10.92 -0.32 -1.90
CA TRP A 251 -12.15 -1.05 -2.20
C TRP A 251 -12.29 -2.36 -1.38
N ALA A 252 -11.20 -2.86 -0.82
CA ALA A 252 -11.17 -4.13 -0.09
C ALA A 252 -11.29 -3.98 1.45
N GLY A 253 -11.42 -2.76 1.96
CA GLY A 253 -11.67 -2.51 3.38
C GLY A 253 -10.47 -2.64 4.29
N THR A 254 -9.27 -2.22 3.86
CA THR A 254 -8.11 -2.17 4.75
C THR A 254 -8.23 -1.12 5.84
N ARG A 255 -7.61 -1.43 6.96
CA ARG A 255 -7.55 -0.56 8.13
C ARG A 255 -6.30 0.30 8.10
N TYR A 256 -6.48 1.62 8.02
CA TYR A 256 -5.53 2.59 8.52
C TYR A 256 -6.02 3.07 9.88
N ASP A 257 -5.15 3.02 10.85
CA ASP A 257 -5.23 3.33 12.27
C ASP A 257 -6.54 3.95 12.86
N SER A 258 -7.15 4.94 12.25
CA SER A 258 -8.26 5.70 12.88
C SER A 258 -9.63 5.62 12.18
N LYS A 259 -9.75 4.97 11.01
CA LYS A 259 -11.01 4.96 10.23
C LYS A 259 -11.66 3.57 10.14
N LEU A 260 -11.66 2.88 11.25
CA LEU A 260 -12.00 1.47 11.38
C LEU A 260 -13.41 1.11 10.98
N GLU A 261 -14.39 1.85 11.49
CA GLU A 261 -15.78 1.40 11.48
C GLU A 261 -16.41 1.38 10.09
N LYS A 262 -16.05 2.33 9.23
CA LYS A 262 -16.68 2.49 7.92
C LYS A 262 -16.32 1.42 6.89
N ALA A 263 -15.15 0.81 7.04
CA ALA A 263 -14.64 -0.18 6.07
C ALA A 263 -14.82 -1.65 6.51
N LEU A 264 -15.25 -1.89 7.76
CA LEU A 264 -15.32 -3.25 8.33
C LEU A 264 -16.19 -4.19 7.52
N HIS A 265 -17.36 -3.74 7.05
CA HIS A 265 -18.28 -4.59 6.29
C HIS A 265 -17.72 -5.00 4.91
N ARG A 266 -16.76 -4.25 4.36
CA ARG A 266 -16.12 -4.61 3.08
C ARG A 266 -15.06 -5.70 3.24
N ARG A 267 -14.45 -5.84 4.41
CA ARG A 267 -13.39 -6.82 4.67
C ARG A 267 -13.86 -8.24 4.44
N HIS A 268 -15.04 -8.57 4.92
CA HIS A 268 -15.60 -9.92 4.80
C HIS A 268 -15.93 -10.33 3.36
N ARG A 269 -15.91 -9.39 2.42
CA ARG A 269 -16.18 -9.66 1.01
C ARG A 269 -14.94 -10.07 0.23
N TYR A 270 -13.75 -9.95 0.82
CA TYR A 270 -12.49 -10.21 0.14
C TYR A 270 -11.60 -11.13 0.98
N MET A 271 -10.89 -11.99 0.27
CA MET A 271 -9.80 -12.79 0.83
C MET A 271 -8.48 -12.20 0.41
N TRP A 272 -7.59 -12.02 1.37
CA TRP A 272 -6.27 -11.50 1.12
C TRP A 272 -5.27 -12.61 0.93
N VAL A 273 -4.54 -12.53 -0.16
CA VAL A 273 -3.45 -13.45 -0.46
C VAL A 273 -2.17 -12.63 -0.64
N GLU A 274 -1.13 -13.07 0.01
CA GLU A 274 0.23 -12.63 -0.25
C GLU A 274 0.98 -13.72 -0.98
N LEU A 275 1.51 -13.39 -2.15
CA LEU A 275 2.37 -14.24 -2.96
C LEU A 275 3.80 -13.72 -2.85
N LEU A 276 4.72 -14.59 -2.41
CA LEU A 276 6.14 -14.30 -2.31
C LEU A 276 6.93 -15.29 -3.17
N ALA A 277 7.74 -14.81 -4.10
CA ALA A 277 8.67 -15.61 -4.88
C ALA A 277 10.10 -15.09 -4.71
N ARG A 278 11.07 -15.99 -4.48
CA ARG A 278 12.45 -15.67 -4.11
C ARG A 278 13.46 -16.19 -5.13
N GLY A 279 14.51 -15.40 -5.35
CA GLY A 279 15.57 -15.79 -6.27
C GLY A 279 15.03 -16.10 -7.67
N VAL A 280 14.05 -15.31 -8.12
CA VAL A 280 13.48 -15.46 -9.45
C VAL A 280 14.38 -14.79 -10.50
N THR A 281 14.52 -15.43 -11.63
CA THR A 281 15.18 -14.82 -12.78
C THR A 281 14.32 -13.69 -13.33
N GLU A 282 14.92 -12.83 -14.16
CA GLU A 282 14.19 -11.74 -14.82
C GLU A 282 12.99 -12.25 -15.62
N ASN A 283 13.17 -13.35 -16.38
CA ASN A 283 12.11 -13.95 -17.18
C ASN A 283 10.97 -14.51 -16.30
N GLU A 284 11.31 -15.23 -15.22
CA GLU A 284 10.32 -15.75 -14.26
C GLU A 284 9.53 -14.59 -13.63
N ARG A 285 10.22 -13.51 -13.24
CA ARG A 285 9.58 -12.32 -12.68
C ARG A 285 8.62 -11.65 -13.66
N MET A 286 9.05 -11.45 -14.91
CA MET A 286 8.23 -10.86 -15.98
C MET A 286 6.98 -11.71 -16.27
N GLU A 287 7.13 -13.03 -16.28
CA GLU A 287 6.01 -13.95 -16.46
C GLU A 287 5.03 -13.88 -15.27
N LEU A 288 5.53 -13.86 -14.04
CA LEU A 288 4.72 -13.67 -12.83
C LEU A 288 3.94 -12.36 -12.88
N MET A 289 4.63 -11.26 -13.15
CA MET A 289 4.02 -9.94 -13.27
C MET A 289 2.93 -9.93 -14.35
N ALA A 290 3.21 -10.50 -15.51
CA ALA A 290 2.25 -10.56 -16.61
C ALA A 290 0.99 -11.36 -16.22
N LYS A 291 1.14 -12.48 -15.51
CA LYS A 291 0.01 -13.28 -15.01
C LYS A 291 -0.75 -12.53 -13.92
N VAL A 292 -0.08 -12.01 -12.91
CA VAL A 292 -0.70 -11.32 -11.77
C VAL A 292 -1.41 -10.05 -12.21
N ASN A 293 -0.84 -9.27 -13.12
CA ASN A 293 -1.44 -8.04 -13.63
C ASN A 293 -2.71 -8.24 -14.49
N ARG A 294 -3.05 -9.49 -14.84
CA ARG A 294 -4.37 -9.79 -15.43
C ARG A 294 -5.51 -9.55 -14.44
N LEU A 295 -5.23 -9.78 -13.16
CA LEU A 295 -6.22 -9.67 -12.12
C LEU A 295 -6.52 -8.20 -11.81
N PRO A 296 -7.79 -7.82 -11.70
CA PRO A 296 -8.17 -6.49 -11.21
C PRO A 296 -8.03 -6.36 -9.68
N PHE A 297 -7.67 -7.44 -9.00
CA PHE A 297 -7.66 -7.57 -7.55
C PHE A 297 -6.30 -7.31 -6.91
N VAL A 298 -5.27 -7.08 -7.71
CA VAL A 298 -3.94 -6.72 -7.23
C VAL A 298 -3.96 -5.29 -6.73
N TRP A 299 -3.36 -5.06 -5.59
CA TRP A 299 -3.29 -3.71 -5.07
C TRP A 299 -1.88 -3.26 -4.67
N LEU A 300 -0.93 -4.19 -4.50
CA LEU A 300 0.47 -3.88 -4.29
C LEU A 300 1.34 -4.94 -4.93
N GLU A 301 2.41 -4.52 -5.55
CA GLU A 301 3.50 -5.36 -6.03
C GLU A 301 4.85 -4.79 -5.59
N ALA A 302 5.81 -5.67 -5.37
CA ALA A 302 7.20 -5.31 -5.15
C ALA A 302 8.09 -6.30 -5.90
N GLY A 303 9.25 -5.84 -6.35
CA GLY A 303 10.13 -6.69 -7.16
C GLY A 303 11.60 -6.32 -7.08
N GLY A 304 12.41 -7.06 -7.82
CA GLY A 304 13.86 -7.06 -7.87
C GLY A 304 14.33 -8.50 -8.12
N GLN A 305 15.30 -8.99 -7.36
CA GLN A 305 15.66 -10.40 -7.33
C GLN A 305 14.56 -11.31 -6.74
N ASN A 306 13.58 -10.71 -6.09
CA ASN A 306 12.42 -11.36 -5.53
C ASN A 306 11.16 -10.71 -6.11
N TYR A 307 10.01 -11.37 -5.97
CA TYR A 307 8.71 -10.82 -6.35
C TYR A 307 7.70 -11.01 -5.23
N PHE A 308 6.90 -9.99 -5.00
CA PHE A 308 5.84 -10.00 -3.99
C PHE A 308 4.59 -9.34 -4.57
N ALA A 309 3.42 -9.93 -4.30
CA ALA A 309 2.14 -9.34 -4.65
C ALA A 309 1.12 -9.52 -3.52
N GLN A 310 0.34 -8.48 -3.27
CA GLN A 310 -0.85 -8.52 -2.43
C GLN A 310 -2.09 -8.48 -3.31
N ILE A 311 -2.96 -9.47 -3.14
CA ILE A 311 -4.14 -9.68 -3.97
C ILE A 311 -5.35 -9.84 -3.04
N ALA A 312 -6.43 -9.10 -3.32
CA ALA A 312 -7.68 -9.18 -2.56
C ALA A 312 -8.78 -9.79 -3.43
N PHE A 313 -8.90 -11.10 -3.43
CA PHE A 313 -9.92 -11.80 -4.21
C PHE A 313 -11.31 -11.63 -3.60
N PRO A 314 -12.37 -11.47 -4.40
CA PRO A 314 -13.74 -11.58 -3.91
C PRO A 314 -13.97 -12.96 -3.27
N SER A 315 -14.57 -12.99 -2.08
CA SER A 315 -14.73 -14.23 -1.30
C SER A 315 -15.58 -15.29 -2.03
N GLU A 316 -16.50 -14.85 -2.88
CA GLU A 316 -17.32 -15.71 -3.73
C GLU A 316 -16.53 -16.41 -4.85
N THR A 317 -15.30 -15.97 -5.16
CA THR A 317 -14.46 -16.54 -6.24
C THR A 317 -13.29 -17.37 -5.72
N ILE A 318 -13.41 -17.98 -4.54
CA ILE A 318 -12.29 -18.71 -3.90
C ILE A 318 -11.77 -19.86 -4.77
N THR A 319 -12.66 -20.58 -5.44
CA THR A 319 -12.27 -21.73 -6.29
C THR A 319 -11.42 -21.30 -7.46
N GLU A 320 -11.85 -20.25 -8.15
CA GLU A 320 -11.14 -19.64 -9.28
C GLU A 320 -9.82 -19.03 -8.82
N ALA A 321 -9.83 -18.31 -7.68
CA ALA A 321 -8.65 -17.73 -7.07
C ALA A 321 -7.58 -18.79 -6.74
N LEU A 322 -7.97 -19.92 -6.12
CA LEU A 322 -7.07 -21.03 -5.84
C LEU A 322 -6.52 -21.68 -7.11
N GLY A 323 -7.37 -21.86 -8.13
CA GLY A 323 -6.95 -22.35 -9.44
C GLY A 323 -5.89 -21.43 -10.07
N PHE A 324 -6.14 -20.14 -10.05
CA PHE A 324 -5.22 -19.12 -10.55
C PHE A 324 -3.88 -19.12 -9.79
N ILE A 325 -3.90 -19.13 -8.45
CA ILE A 325 -2.67 -19.15 -7.65
C ILE A 325 -1.85 -20.38 -8.00
N LYS A 326 -2.46 -21.56 -8.09
CA LYS A 326 -1.78 -22.81 -8.47
C LYS A 326 -1.14 -22.71 -9.86
N GLU A 327 -1.86 -22.14 -10.83
CA GLU A 327 -1.32 -21.90 -12.19
C GLU A 327 -0.11 -20.97 -12.16
N VAL A 328 -0.20 -19.87 -11.43
CA VAL A 328 0.86 -18.85 -11.33
C VAL A 328 2.11 -19.40 -10.68
N VAL A 329 1.97 -20.14 -9.57
CA VAL A 329 3.13 -20.63 -8.79
C VAL A 329 3.71 -21.93 -9.32
N SER A 330 2.97 -22.71 -10.13
CA SER A 330 3.41 -24.02 -10.62
C SER A 330 4.83 -24.03 -11.24
N PRO A 331 5.19 -23.08 -12.14
CA PRO A 331 6.52 -23.05 -12.75
C PRO A 331 7.66 -22.75 -11.76
N ILE A 332 7.34 -22.12 -10.63
CA ILE A 332 8.31 -21.65 -9.62
C ILE A 332 8.01 -22.20 -8.22
N LYS A 333 7.36 -23.36 -8.14
CA LYS A 333 6.83 -23.93 -6.89
C LYS A 333 7.88 -24.00 -5.76
N GLN A 334 9.15 -24.28 -6.09
CA GLN A 334 10.22 -24.37 -5.09
C GLN A 334 10.73 -23.01 -4.61
N LYS A 335 10.40 -21.94 -5.34
CA LYS A 335 10.85 -20.58 -5.07
C LYS A 335 9.73 -19.71 -4.49
N SER A 336 8.49 -20.19 -4.46
CA SER A 336 7.30 -19.41 -4.10
C SER A 336 6.57 -19.96 -2.88
N THR A 337 6.05 -19.05 -2.09
CA THR A 337 5.09 -19.29 -1.02
C THR A 337 3.93 -18.35 -1.18
N TRP A 338 2.76 -18.76 -0.68
CA TRP A 338 1.59 -17.89 -0.63
C TRP A 338 0.79 -18.18 0.63
N HIS A 339 0.20 -17.13 1.21
CA HIS A 339 -0.53 -17.20 2.46
C HIS A 339 -1.85 -16.45 2.34
N PHE A 340 -2.91 -17.01 2.91
CA PHE A 340 -4.13 -16.27 3.20
C PHE A 340 -3.91 -15.43 4.46
N MET A 341 -4.20 -14.15 4.37
CA MET A 341 -3.96 -13.20 5.47
C MET A 341 -5.25 -12.86 6.19
N ASP A 342 -5.19 -12.79 7.51
CA ASP A 342 -6.29 -12.31 8.34
C ASP A 342 -6.48 -10.81 8.17
N GLN A 343 -7.51 -10.45 7.44
CA GLN A 343 -7.86 -9.03 7.24
C GLN A 343 -8.43 -8.35 8.47
N ALA A 344 -9.06 -9.11 9.38
CA ALA A 344 -9.70 -8.54 10.55
C ALA A 344 -8.66 -7.89 11.47
N ASN A 345 -7.50 -8.51 11.58
CA ASN A 345 -6.40 -8.07 12.44
C ASN A 345 -5.24 -7.40 11.67
N ALA A 346 -5.32 -7.32 10.34
CA ALA A 346 -4.31 -6.64 9.54
C ALA A 346 -4.31 -5.13 9.83
N LEU A 347 -3.12 -4.57 10.09
CA LEU A 347 -2.92 -3.15 10.34
C LEU A 347 -1.96 -2.55 9.31
N ARG A 348 -2.21 -1.29 8.98
CA ARG A 348 -1.34 -0.47 8.14
C ARG A 348 -0.98 0.82 8.83
N PHE A 349 0.23 1.26 8.57
CA PHE A 349 0.80 2.47 9.16
C PHE A 349 1.21 3.44 8.07
N SER A 350 1.12 4.72 8.39
CA SER A 350 1.69 5.79 7.58
C SER A 350 3.22 5.79 7.70
N ILE A 351 3.92 6.52 6.82
CA ILE A 351 5.35 6.79 7.02
C ILE A 351 5.58 7.41 8.41
N ALA A 352 6.76 7.15 8.98
CA ALA A 352 7.15 7.61 10.32
C ALA A 352 8.11 8.83 10.24
N PRO A 353 7.62 10.09 10.21
CA PRO A 353 8.48 11.28 10.15
C PRO A 353 9.44 11.39 11.34
N SER A 354 9.13 10.75 12.48
CA SER A 354 9.97 10.70 13.67
C SER A 354 11.32 9.99 13.42
N LEU A 355 11.43 9.21 12.36
CA LEU A 355 12.65 8.51 11.98
C LEU A 355 13.51 9.31 10.96
N TYR A 356 13.16 10.55 10.69
CA TYR A 356 13.92 11.48 9.86
C TYR A 356 14.66 12.49 10.74
N SER A 357 15.98 12.59 10.56
CA SER A 357 16.82 13.60 11.22
C SER A 357 16.81 14.90 10.41
N PRO A 358 16.25 16.01 10.95
CA PRO A 358 16.31 17.31 10.27
C PRO A 358 17.74 17.85 10.15
N GLU A 359 18.61 17.55 11.12
CA GLU A 359 20.00 17.99 11.19
C GLU A 359 20.81 17.34 10.05
N GLU A 360 20.66 16.03 9.88
CA GLU A 360 21.34 15.26 8.85
C GLU A 360 20.63 15.33 7.49
N ARG A 361 19.41 15.88 7.48
CA ARG A 361 18.49 15.87 6.32
C ARG A 361 18.34 14.48 5.69
N ASN A 362 18.32 13.47 6.55
CA ASN A 362 18.25 12.06 6.14
C ASN A 362 17.43 11.21 7.10
N TRP A 363 17.02 10.05 6.64
CA TRP A 363 16.47 8.99 7.49
C TRP A 363 17.55 8.52 8.47
N SER A 364 17.15 8.04 9.64
CA SER A 364 18.06 7.54 10.67
C SER A 364 17.76 6.09 11.04
N PHE A 365 18.81 5.33 11.29
CA PHE A 365 18.71 3.95 11.78
C PHE A 365 19.90 3.62 12.69
N ASN A 366 19.68 3.65 13.99
CA ASN A 366 20.71 3.28 14.96
C ASN A 366 20.41 1.89 15.54
N ARG A 367 21.21 0.89 15.16
CA ARG A 367 21.04 -0.51 15.56
C ARG A 367 20.96 -0.71 17.06
N VAL A 368 21.87 -0.07 17.82
CA VAL A 368 22.02 -0.27 19.27
C VAL A 368 20.85 0.41 20.00
N ASP A 369 20.56 1.66 19.64
CA ASP A 369 19.45 2.39 20.24
C ASP A 369 18.11 1.69 19.97
N LEU A 370 17.91 1.23 18.74
CA LEU A 370 16.69 0.52 18.34
C LEU A 370 16.47 -0.75 19.15
N LEU A 371 17.51 -1.57 19.36
CA LEU A 371 17.41 -2.77 20.18
C LEU A 371 17.13 -2.44 21.66
N ASN A 372 17.79 -1.42 22.21
CA ASN A 372 17.56 -1.00 23.60
C ASN A 372 16.13 -0.47 23.82
N ARG A 373 15.63 0.32 22.86
CA ARG A 373 14.23 0.82 22.89
C ARG A 373 13.25 -0.33 22.75
N PHE A 374 13.53 -1.28 21.88
CA PHE A 374 12.69 -2.46 21.71
C PHE A 374 12.63 -3.33 22.96
N ASP A 375 13.77 -3.59 23.62
CA ASP A 375 13.81 -4.37 24.87
C ASP A 375 12.96 -3.72 25.97
N LYS A 376 13.06 -2.39 26.15
CA LYS A 376 12.23 -1.63 27.11
C LYS A 376 10.74 -1.78 26.78
N LEU A 377 10.38 -1.62 25.54
CA LEU A 377 9.01 -1.72 25.05
C LEU A 377 8.41 -3.12 25.31
N VAL A 378 9.17 -4.19 25.05
CA VAL A 378 8.70 -5.57 25.33
C VAL A 378 8.47 -5.79 26.82
N LEU A 379 9.32 -5.20 27.69
CA LEU A 379 9.14 -5.26 29.13
C LEU A 379 7.87 -4.52 29.58
N GLU A 380 7.60 -3.32 29.02
CA GLU A 380 6.41 -2.54 29.30
C GLU A 380 5.13 -3.29 28.89
N ILE A 381 5.09 -3.85 27.68
CA ILE A 381 3.95 -4.63 27.17
C ILE A 381 3.66 -5.82 28.09
N LYS A 382 4.67 -6.55 28.53
CA LYS A 382 4.49 -7.69 29.47
C LYS A 382 4.03 -7.25 30.85
N GLY A 383 4.53 -6.11 31.35
CA GLY A 383 4.16 -5.57 32.66
C GLY A 383 2.76 -5.01 32.75
N THR A 384 2.17 -4.55 31.64
CA THR A 384 0.80 -4.02 31.58
C THR A 384 -0.28 -5.11 31.47
N THR A 385 0.11 -6.34 31.19
CA THR A 385 -0.82 -7.47 30.95
C THR A 385 -0.79 -8.50 32.09
N SER A 386 0.09 -8.33 33.08
CA SER A 386 0.15 -9.11 34.32
C SER A 386 -0.62 -8.43 35.43
#